data_86d6b72a869228f07773c0162e94ead5
#
_entry.id   86d6b72a869228f07773c0162e94ead5
#
_cell.length_a   1.000
_cell.length_b   1.000
_cell.length_c   1.000
_cell.angle_alpha   90.00
_cell.angle_beta   90.00
_cell.angle_gamma   90.00
#
_symmetry.space_group_name_H-M   'P 1'
#
loop_
_entity.id
_entity.type
_entity.pdbx_description
1 polymer ?
#
loop_
_entity_poly.entity_id
_entity_poly.type
_entity_poly.pdbx_seq_one_letter_code
_entity_poly.pdbx_strand_id
1 'polypeptide(L)'
;WIAMNPSKILDSIGRILTPIFALLIVILIVVGAFKYGGHSTHTATEAYKASAFGNGFLEGYNTLDALASVAFSVVAVVTLNQLGFKSKKEYISTIWIVGILVGLMFSGLYLGLAFLGNHFPLDTSTLGEGANLGAAVLSSATQAIFGPISQIFLAVMVTVTCFTTTAGLIVATGEFFNKAFPQVSYKTYAIVFTLIGFAIANLGLNNIIAFSVPVLLILYPITITIVMIVIANKFVALSKPGVQITVTVVTLIALLSVIGSQFKLAGLNAIINFLPLSGASLPWLIPAILFILLSLVLPDKIKSESFEME
;
A
#
# COMPACT_ATOMS: atom_id res chain seq x y z
N TRP A 1 24.20 5.50 -2.22
CA TRP A 1 25.10 5.34 -3.37
C TRP A 1 24.36 4.68 -4.56
N ILE A 2 23.63 3.61 -4.34
CA ILE A 2 22.86 2.89 -5.41
C ILE A 2 21.77 3.80 -6.00
N ALA A 3 21.00 4.49 -5.17
CA ALA A 3 19.98 5.43 -5.66
C ALA A 3 20.55 6.63 -6.41
N MET A 4 21.81 7.01 -6.17
CA MET A 4 22.48 8.07 -6.93
C MET A 4 22.95 7.66 -8.32
N ASN A 5 23.09 6.36 -8.54
CA ASN A 5 23.45 5.76 -9.83
C ASN A 5 22.51 4.58 -10.08
N PRO A 6 21.27 4.84 -10.49
CA PRO A 6 20.31 3.78 -10.76
C PRO A 6 20.86 2.89 -11.87
N SER A 7 21.49 1.81 -11.45
CA SER A 7 22.19 0.88 -12.34
C SER A 7 21.33 -0.37 -12.56
N LYS A 8 21.62 -1.10 -13.63
CA LYS A 8 21.04 -2.42 -13.93
C LYS A 8 21.16 -3.45 -12.79
N ILE A 9 21.95 -3.15 -11.75
CA ILE A 9 22.16 -4.02 -10.59
C ILE A 9 20.86 -4.19 -9.78
N LEU A 10 20.11 -3.09 -9.55
CA LEU A 10 18.82 -3.15 -8.85
C LEU A 10 17.80 -4.00 -9.62
N ASP A 11 17.72 -3.80 -10.94
CA ASP A 11 16.86 -4.59 -11.81
C ASP A 11 17.23 -6.08 -11.80
N SER A 12 18.53 -6.38 -11.83
CA SER A 12 19.01 -7.77 -11.84
C SER A 12 18.75 -8.49 -10.53
N ILE A 13 19.00 -7.81 -9.39
CA ILE A 13 18.73 -8.37 -8.06
C ILE A 13 17.21 -8.60 -7.88
N GLY A 14 16.39 -7.63 -8.19
CA GLY A 14 14.94 -7.75 -8.09
C GLY A 14 14.39 -8.85 -8.99
N ARG A 15 14.87 -8.96 -10.22
CA ARG A 15 14.42 -9.97 -11.20
C ARG A 15 14.64 -11.41 -10.74
N ILE A 16 15.70 -11.69 -10.00
CA ILE A 16 16.01 -13.03 -9.49
C ILE A 16 15.40 -13.23 -8.10
N LEU A 17 15.56 -12.26 -7.22
CA LEU A 17 15.21 -12.40 -5.82
C LEU A 17 13.69 -12.38 -5.57
N THR A 18 12.97 -11.53 -6.31
CA THR A 18 11.50 -11.40 -6.14
C THR A 18 10.77 -12.73 -6.42
N PRO A 19 11.00 -13.44 -7.54
CA PRO A 19 10.33 -14.72 -7.75
C PRO A 19 10.73 -15.80 -6.74
N ILE A 20 11.99 -15.81 -6.29
CA ILE A 20 12.42 -16.74 -5.22
C ILE A 20 11.70 -16.45 -3.92
N PHE A 21 11.63 -15.18 -3.51
CA PHE A 21 10.93 -14.78 -2.30
C PHE A 21 9.43 -15.08 -2.37
N ALA A 22 8.78 -14.74 -3.49
CA ALA A 22 7.38 -15.04 -3.71
C ALA A 22 7.09 -16.55 -3.63
N LEU A 23 7.94 -17.36 -4.26
CA LEU A 23 7.82 -18.82 -4.21
C LEU A 23 7.94 -19.36 -2.77
N LEU A 24 8.89 -18.85 -1.99
CA LEU A 24 9.08 -19.27 -0.60
C LEU A 24 7.89 -18.89 0.28
N ILE A 25 7.33 -17.69 0.12
CA ILE A 25 6.13 -17.29 0.85
C ILE A 25 4.93 -18.17 0.45
N VAL A 26 4.77 -18.48 -0.83
CA VAL A 26 3.73 -19.41 -1.29
C VAL A 26 3.91 -20.79 -0.66
N ILE A 27 5.14 -21.34 -0.64
CA ILE A 27 5.42 -22.63 0.00
C ILE A 27 5.13 -22.54 1.50
N LEU A 28 5.55 -21.46 2.17
CA LEU A 28 5.26 -21.22 3.59
C LEU A 28 3.75 -21.24 3.87
N ILE A 29 2.97 -20.54 3.06
CA ILE A 29 1.50 -20.50 3.17
C ILE A 29 0.90 -21.89 2.97
N VAL A 30 1.25 -22.56 1.88
CA VAL A 30 0.69 -23.88 1.51
C VAL A 30 1.04 -24.92 2.56
N VAL A 31 2.30 -25.06 2.92
CA VAL A 31 2.73 -26.04 3.94
C VAL A 31 2.16 -25.67 5.31
N GLY A 32 2.12 -24.38 5.65
CA GLY A 32 1.51 -23.90 6.88
C GLY A 32 0.01 -24.20 6.95
N ALA A 33 -0.72 -24.02 5.84
CA ALA A 33 -2.14 -24.36 5.77
C ALA A 33 -2.40 -25.86 5.96
N PHE A 34 -1.59 -26.73 5.36
CA PHE A 34 -1.71 -28.18 5.56
C PHE A 34 -1.32 -28.60 6.98
N LYS A 35 -0.27 -28.02 7.56
CA LYS A 35 0.23 -28.41 8.86
C LYS A 35 -0.59 -27.84 10.03
N TYR A 36 -1.07 -26.62 9.90
CA TYR A 36 -1.73 -25.87 10.98
C TYR A 36 -3.22 -25.59 10.75
N GLY A 37 -3.77 -25.86 9.56
CA GLY A 37 -5.17 -25.60 9.23
C GLY A 37 -6.20 -26.35 10.09
N GLY A 38 -5.79 -27.44 10.76
CA GLY A 38 -6.62 -28.17 11.74
C GLY A 38 -6.54 -27.63 13.17
N HIS A 39 -5.69 -26.65 13.46
CA HIS A 39 -5.60 -26.04 14.78
C HIS A 39 -6.74 -25.05 15.01
N SER A 40 -7.08 -24.83 16.29
CA SER A 40 -8.08 -23.82 16.65
C SER A 40 -7.61 -22.44 16.24
N THR A 41 -8.54 -21.65 15.70
CA THR A 41 -8.28 -20.24 15.37
C THR A 41 -8.10 -19.41 16.64
N HIS A 42 -7.28 -18.37 16.56
CA HIS A 42 -7.21 -17.38 17.61
C HIS A 42 -8.55 -16.65 17.76
N THR A 43 -8.89 -16.29 19.00
CA THR A 43 -10.12 -15.53 19.26
C THR A 43 -10.00 -14.11 18.70
N ALA A 44 -11.05 -13.65 18.03
CA ALA A 44 -11.10 -12.29 17.51
C ALA A 44 -10.98 -11.26 18.64
N THR A 45 -10.16 -10.24 18.44
CA THR A 45 -10.09 -9.08 19.34
C THR A 45 -11.39 -8.30 19.35
N GLU A 46 -11.65 -7.49 20.38
CA GLU A 46 -12.89 -6.71 20.49
C GLU A 46 -13.09 -5.77 19.28
N ALA A 47 -12.00 -5.20 18.74
CA ALA A 47 -12.07 -4.39 17.52
C ALA A 47 -12.63 -5.19 16.33
N TYR A 48 -12.12 -6.40 16.11
CA TYR A 48 -12.60 -7.25 15.01
C TYR A 48 -14.00 -7.80 15.23
N LYS A 49 -14.40 -8.04 16.48
CA LYS A 49 -15.81 -8.39 16.81
C LYS A 49 -16.76 -7.24 16.47
N ALA A 50 -16.36 -6.00 16.73
CA ALA A 50 -17.16 -4.82 16.45
C ALA A 50 -17.28 -4.51 14.95
N SER A 51 -16.19 -4.61 14.19
CA SER A 51 -16.15 -4.30 12.76
C SER A 51 -15.02 -5.06 12.05
N ALA A 52 -15.26 -6.34 11.71
CA ALA A 52 -14.25 -7.18 11.05
C ALA A 52 -13.80 -6.59 9.71
N PHE A 53 -14.76 -6.16 8.87
CA PHE A 53 -14.46 -5.56 7.57
C PHE A 53 -13.70 -4.23 7.69
N GLY A 54 -14.16 -3.33 8.56
CA GLY A 54 -13.52 -2.02 8.73
C GLY A 54 -12.09 -2.12 9.24
N ASN A 55 -11.85 -2.96 10.24
CA ASN A 55 -10.49 -3.17 10.76
C ASN A 55 -9.59 -3.87 9.74
N GLY A 56 -10.08 -4.90 9.04
CA GLY A 56 -9.31 -5.55 7.96
C GLY A 56 -8.99 -4.58 6.83
N PHE A 57 -9.91 -3.69 6.47
CA PHE A 57 -9.67 -2.66 5.47
C PHE A 57 -8.60 -1.65 5.92
N LEU A 58 -8.62 -1.22 7.18
CA LEU A 58 -7.59 -0.34 7.76
C LEU A 58 -6.23 -1.03 7.86
N GLU A 59 -6.19 -2.32 8.22
CA GLU A 59 -4.94 -3.09 8.19
C GLU A 59 -4.37 -3.17 6.77
N GLY A 60 -5.23 -3.20 5.75
CA GLY A 60 -4.80 -3.08 4.36
C GLY A 60 -4.05 -1.77 4.06
N TYR A 61 -4.29 -0.67 4.79
CA TYR A 61 -3.50 0.56 4.63
C TYR A 61 -2.05 0.36 5.08
N ASN A 62 -1.80 -0.48 6.09
CA ASN A 62 -0.46 -0.76 6.59
C ASN A 62 0.41 -1.54 5.61
N THR A 63 -0.17 -2.15 4.57
CA THR A 63 0.59 -2.80 3.50
C THR A 63 1.28 -1.81 2.57
N LEU A 64 0.84 -0.55 2.53
CA LEU A 64 1.36 0.56 1.71
C LEU A 64 1.22 0.35 0.19
N ASP A 65 0.58 -0.71 -0.27
CA ASP A 65 0.52 -1.08 -1.69
C ASP A 65 -0.13 -0.03 -2.57
N ALA A 66 -1.26 0.57 -2.15
CA ALA A 66 -1.95 1.57 -2.96
C ALA A 66 -1.10 2.84 -3.12
N LEU A 67 -0.40 3.29 -2.06
CA LEU A 67 0.51 4.44 -2.14
C LEU A 67 1.75 4.10 -2.97
N ALA A 68 2.32 2.91 -2.77
CA ALA A 68 3.45 2.42 -3.56
C ALA A 68 3.09 2.29 -5.04
N SER A 69 1.89 1.83 -5.37
CA SER A 69 1.44 1.70 -6.77
C SER A 69 1.43 3.04 -7.51
N VAL A 70 1.05 4.13 -6.83
CA VAL A 70 1.12 5.48 -7.38
C VAL A 70 2.58 5.90 -7.60
N ALA A 71 3.46 5.67 -6.61
CA ALA A 71 4.88 6.01 -6.72
C ALA A 71 5.57 5.24 -7.85
N PHE A 72 5.27 3.94 -8.01
CA PHE A 72 5.86 3.09 -9.04
C PHE A 72 5.11 3.10 -10.38
N SER A 73 3.99 3.80 -10.51
CA SER A 73 3.22 3.87 -11.75
C SER A 73 4.05 4.36 -12.94
N VAL A 74 4.95 5.33 -12.72
CA VAL A 74 5.84 5.86 -13.76
C VAL A 74 6.76 4.74 -14.29
N VAL A 75 7.35 3.95 -13.40
CA VAL A 75 8.22 2.82 -13.77
C VAL A 75 7.43 1.78 -14.56
N ALA A 76 6.21 1.46 -14.11
CA ALA A 76 5.34 0.52 -14.80
C ALA A 76 5.00 0.98 -16.21
N VAL A 77 4.64 2.25 -16.41
CA VAL A 77 4.33 2.84 -17.73
C VAL A 77 5.56 2.81 -18.63
N VAL A 78 6.73 3.23 -18.14
CA VAL A 78 7.99 3.18 -18.92
C VAL A 78 8.30 1.75 -19.35
N THR A 79 8.17 0.78 -18.45
CA THR A 79 8.41 -0.64 -18.77
C THR A 79 7.43 -1.15 -19.83
N LEU A 80 6.15 -0.82 -19.69
CA LEU A 80 5.13 -1.19 -20.68
C LEU A 80 5.43 -0.59 -22.06
N ASN A 81 5.83 0.66 -22.12
CA ASN A 81 6.19 1.33 -23.38
C ASN A 81 7.41 0.67 -24.06
N GLN A 82 8.37 0.15 -23.28
CA GLN A 82 9.54 -0.57 -23.81
C GLN A 82 9.18 -1.93 -24.42
N LEU A 83 8.00 -2.51 -24.13
CA LEU A 83 7.55 -3.76 -24.74
C LEU A 83 7.16 -3.62 -26.22
N GLY A 84 7.05 -2.40 -26.75
CA GLY A 84 6.87 -2.14 -28.18
C GLY A 84 5.52 -2.63 -28.72
N PHE A 85 4.44 -2.35 -28.02
CA PHE A 85 3.07 -2.70 -28.47
C PHE A 85 2.74 -2.10 -29.83
N LYS A 86 2.13 -2.90 -30.70
CA LYS A 86 1.76 -2.50 -32.06
C LYS A 86 0.40 -1.83 -32.14
N SER A 87 -0.44 -1.95 -31.11
CA SER A 87 -1.77 -1.37 -31.09
C SER A 87 -2.22 -0.95 -29.70
N LYS A 88 -3.07 0.09 -29.63
CA LYS A 88 -3.71 0.54 -28.39
C LYS A 88 -4.52 -0.57 -27.70
N LYS A 89 -5.16 -1.44 -28.49
CA LYS A 89 -5.94 -2.57 -27.98
C LYS A 89 -5.04 -3.57 -27.24
N GLU A 90 -3.90 -3.90 -27.83
CA GLU A 90 -2.91 -4.80 -27.23
C GLU A 90 -2.35 -4.22 -25.92
N TYR A 91 -1.97 -2.94 -25.93
CA TYR A 91 -1.51 -2.22 -24.74
C TYR A 91 -2.52 -2.25 -23.59
N ILE A 92 -3.79 -1.87 -23.88
CA ILE A 92 -4.86 -1.84 -22.88
C ILE A 92 -5.18 -3.26 -22.38
N SER A 93 -5.24 -4.25 -23.27
CA SER A 93 -5.47 -5.65 -22.89
C SER A 93 -4.38 -6.16 -21.95
N THR A 94 -3.13 -5.85 -22.24
CA THR A 94 -1.99 -6.25 -21.41
C THR A 94 -2.06 -5.62 -20.02
N ILE A 95 -2.40 -4.32 -19.92
CA ILE A 95 -2.59 -3.65 -18.62
C ILE A 95 -3.67 -4.36 -17.79
N TRP A 96 -4.80 -4.71 -18.39
CA TRP A 96 -5.87 -5.40 -17.68
C TRP A 96 -5.46 -6.80 -17.22
N ILE A 97 -4.80 -7.56 -18.08
CA ILE A 97 -4.32 -8.91 -17.75
C ILE A 97 -3.30 -8.84 -16.61
N VAL A 98 -2.30 -7.96 -16.71
CA VAL A 98 -1.28 -7.78 -15.68
C VAL A 98 -1.92 -7.30 -14.37
N GLY A 99 -2.84 -6.32 -14.44
CA GLY A 99 -3.53 -5.81 -13.24
C GLY A 99 -4.34 -6.90 -12.53
N ILE A 100 -5.08 -7.72 -13.26
CA ILE A 100 -5.85 -8.84 -12.69
C ILE A 100 -4.89 -9.89 -12.07
N LEU A 101 -3.82 -10.27 -12.77
CA LEU A 101 -2.85 -11.25 -12.27
C LEU A 101 -2.17 -10.76 -10.99
N VAL A 102 -1.73 -9.50 -10.95
CA VAL A 102 -1.13 -8.89 -9.75
C VAL A 102 -2.15 -8.83 -8.61
N GLY A 103 -3.39 -8.43 -8.89
CA GLY A 103 -4.45 -8.39 -7.90
C GLY A 103 -4.75 -9.77 -7.30
N LEU A 104 -4.85 -10.81 -8.14
CA LEU A 104 -5.06 -12.19 -7.69
C LEU A 104 -3.87 -12.70 -6.86
N MET A 105 -2.64 -12.41 -7.30
CA MET A 105 -1.43 -12.81 -6.59
C MET A 105 -1.36 -12.16 -5.21
N PHE A 106 -1.57 -10.85 -5.09
CA PHE A 106 -1.58 -10.17 -3.81
C PHE A 106 -2.71 -10.65 -2.91
N SER A 107 -3.92 -10.80 -3.44
CA SER A 107 -5.04 -11.36 -2.68
C SER A 107 -4.72 -12.75 -2.14
N GLY A 108 -4.14 -13.61 -2.95
CA GLY A 108 -3.72 -14.96 -2.53
C GLY A 108 -2.66 -14.93 -1.43
N LEU A 109 -1.65 -14.07 -1.56
CA LEU A 109 -0.59 -13.92 -0.56
C LEU A 109 -1.14 -13.38 0.77
N TYR A 110 -1.93 -12.30 0.74
CA TYR A 110 -2.47 -11.71 1.97
C TYR A 110 -3.48 -12.62 2.66
N LEU A 111 -4.38 -13.25 1.92
CA LEU A 111 -5.32 -14.22 2.50
C LEU A 111 -4.60 -15.44 3.07
N GLY A 112 -3.57 -15.92 2.37
CA GLY A 112 -2.75 -17.04 2.84
C GLY A 112 -1.96 -16.71 4.11
N LEU A 113 -1.34 -15.54 4.17
CA LEU A 113 -0.63 -15.08 5.36
C LEU A 113 -1.59 -14.82 6.53
N ALA A 114 -2.77 -14.24 6.27
CA ALA A 114 -3.80 -14.05 7.29
C ALA A 114 -4.30 -15.39 7.83
N PHE A 115 -4.52 -16.37 6.95
CA PHE A 115 -4.88 -17.73 7.35
C PHE A 115 -3.79 -18.35 8.24
N LEU A 116 -2.53 -18.29 7.81
CA LEU A 116 -1.40 -18.79 8.59
C LEU A 116 -1.31 -18.11 9.95
N GLY A 117 -1.42 -16.78 10.00
CA GLY A 117 -1.37 -16.00 11.25
C GLY A 117 -2.49 -16.36 12.22
N ASN A 118 -3.68 -16.72 11.71
CA ASN A 118 -4.82 -17.09 12.54
C ASN A 118 -4.75 -18.54 13.08
N HIS A 119 -4.00 -19.44 12.44
CA HIS A 119 -3.93 -20.85 12.81
C HIS A 119 -2.59 -21.27 13.40
N PHE A 120 -1.54 -20.45 13.22
CA PHE A 120 -0.21 -20.80 13.74
C PHE A 120 -0.18 -20.69 15.29
N PRO A 121 0.21 -21.74 16.00
CA PRO A 121 0.24 -21.74 17.47
C PRO A 121 1.46 -20.94 17.98
N LEU A 122 1.37 -19.62 17.96
CA LEU A 122 2.40 -18.74 18.47
C LEU A 122 2.36 -18.69 20.00
N ASP A 123 3.44 -19.06 20.67
CA ASP A 123 3.59 -18.84 22.11
C ASP A 123 4.01 -17.38 22.37
N THR A 124 3.03 -16.56 22.75
CA THR A 124 3.25 -15.15 23.03
C THR A 124 3.99 -14.89 24.33
N SER A 125 4.06 -15.89 25.24
CA SER A 125 4.77 -15.76 26.53
C SER A 125 6.29 -15.64 26.37
N THR A 126 6.82 -16.15 25.26
CA THR A 126 8.26 -16.10 24.94
C THR A 126 8.68 -14.81 24.24
N LEU A 127 7.71 -13.95 23.89
CA LEU A 127 7.98 -12.70 23.19
C LEU A 127 8.33 -11.59 24.20
N GLY A 128 9.37 -10.81 23.87
CA GLY A 128 9.70 -9.62 24.67
C GLY A 128 8.59 -8.55 24.57
N GLU A 129 8.56 -7.67 25.57
CA GLU A 129 7.64 -6.52 25.57
C GLU A 129 7.82 -5.69 24.29
N GLY A 130 6.71 -5.39 23.62
CA GLY A 130 6.70 -4.62 22.37
C GLY A 130 7.11 -5.40 21.12
N ALA A 131 7.19 -6.73 21.16
CA ALA A 131 7.44 -7.54 19.97
C ALA A 131 6.34 -7.37 18.92
N ASN A 132 6.73 -7.27 17.66
CA ASN A 132 5.77 -7.24 16.56
C ASN A 132 5.25 -8.65 16.28
N LEU A 133 3.95 -8.89 16.53
CA LEU A 133 3.32 -10.21 16.40
C LEU A 133 3.41 -10.77 14.98
N GLY A 134 3.23 -9.94 13.95
CA GLY A 134 3.34 -10.39 12.56
C GLY A 134 4.73 -10.89 12.20
N ALA A 135 5.76 -10.16 12.62
CA ALA A 135 7.15 -10.58 12.45
C ALA A 135 7.47 -11.86 13.24
N ALA A 136 6.93 -11.99 14.46
CA ALA A 136 7.10 -13.18 15.29
C ALA A 136 6.45 -14.42 14.65
N VAL A 137 5.21 -14.30 14.16
CA VAL A 137 4.52 -15.39 13.45
C VAL A 137 5.32 -15.80 12.21
N LEU A 138 5.73 -14.84 11.38
CA LEU A 138 6.48 -15.13 10.15
C LEU A 138 7.80 -15.86 10.45
N SER A 139 8.56 -15.38 11.42
CA SER A 139 9.82 -15.97 11.84
C SER A 139 9.64 -17.38 12.42
N SER A 140 8.69 -17.54 13.36
CA SER A 140 8.43 -18.82 14.03
C SER A 140 7.84 -19.86 13.07
N ALA A 141 6.92 -19.47 12.20
CA ALA A 141 6.36 -20.35 11.18
C ALA A 141 7.43 -20.80 10.18
N THR A 142 8.29 -19.89 9.74
CA THR A 142 9.39 -20.20 8.84
C THR A 142 10.35 -21.21 9.49
N GLN A 143 10.71 -21.03 10.75
CA GLN A 143 11.54 -21.97 11.50
C GLN A 143 10.87 -23.33 11.68
N ALA A 144 9.58 -23.36 12.01
CA ALA A 144 8.85 -24.58 12.25
C ALA A 144 8.61 -25.41 10.97
N ILE A 145 8.62 -24.77 9.80
CA ILE A 145 8.40 -25.41 8.49
C ILE A 145 9.72 -25.82 7.82
N PHE A 146 10.70 -24.92 7.82
CA PHE A 146 11.96 -25.12 7.08
C PHE A 146 13.18 -25.40 7.99
N GLY A 147 13.00 -25.38 9.30
CA GLY A 147 14.08 -25.61 10.29
C GLY A 147 14.91 -24.35 10.60
N PRO A 148 15.91 -24.48 11.50
CA PRO A 148 16.64 -23.31 12.06
C PRO A 148 17.40 -22.47 11.02
N ILE A 149 17.96 -23.10 10.00
CA ILE A 149 18.74 -22.41 8.96
C ILE A 149 17.86 -21.45 8.15
N SER A 150 16.56 -21.72 8.07
CA SER A 150 15.61 -20.86 7.34
C SER A 150 15.51 -19.44 7.89
N GLN A 151 15.82 -19.20 9.15
CA GLN A 151 15.82 -17.85 9.73
C GLN A 151 16.91 -16.97 9.14
N ILE A 152 18.11 -17.51 8.90
CA ILE A 152 19.18 -16.78 8.23
C ILE A 152 18.76 -16.44 6.82
N PHE A 153 18.15 -17.40 6.11
CA PHE A 153 17.66 -17.18 4.76
C PHE A 153 16.54 -16.13 4.73
N LEU A 154 15.58 -16.21 5.63
CA LEU A 154 14.51 -15.20 5.77
C LEU A 154 15.08 -13.82 6.03
N ALA A 155 16.05 -13.70 6.96
CA ALA A 155 16.68 -12.43 7.29
C ALA A 155 17.40 -11.81 6.08
N VAL A 156 18.14 -12.60 5.32
CA VAL A 156 18.82 -12.14 4.09
C VAL A 156 17.77 -11.68 3.06
N MET A 157 16.72 -12.49 2.81
CA MET A 157 15.67 -12.19 1.85
C MET A 157 14.94 -10.89 2.20
N VAL A 158 14.51 -10.74 3.45
CA VAL A 158 13.83 -9.53 3.93
C VAL A 158 14.75 -8.32 3.80
N THR A 159 16.01 -8.44 4.22
CA THR A 159 16.99 -7.35 4.12
C THR A 159 17.15 -6.87 2.68
N VAL A 160 17.36 -7.79 1.74
CA VAL A 160 17.56 -7.43 0.34
C VAL A 160 16.29 -6.87 -0.29
N THR A 161 15.12 -7.42 0.03
CA THR A 161 13.83 -6.91 -0.46
C THR A 161 13.55 -5.50 0.07
N CYS A 162 13.75 -5.24 1.36
CA CYS A 162 13.63 -3.92 1.95
C CYS A 162 14.62 -2.93 1.33
N PHE A 163 15.86 -3.38 1.10
CA PHE A 163 16.89 -2.55 0.49
C PHE A 163 16.53 -2.13 -0.95
N THR A 164 16.09 -3.08 -1.80
CA THR A 164 15.70 -2.78 -3.18
C THR A 164 14.47 -1.88 -3.24
N THR A 165 13.48 -2.11 -2.38
CA THR A 165 12.28 -1.28 -2.27
C THR A 165 12.64 0.15 -1.84
N THR A 166 13.47 0.29 -0.79
CA THR A 166 13.91 1.59 -0.30
C THR A 166 14.67 2.36 -1.38
N ALA A 167 15.59 1.70 -2.07
CA ALA A 167 16.34 2.32 -3.17
C ALA A 167 15.40 2.78 -4.30
N GLY A 168 14.43 1.94 -4.69
CA GLY A 168 13.44 2.30 -5.71
C GLY A 168 12.55 3.48 -5.30
N LEU A 169 12.10 3.54 -4.05
CA LEU A 169 11.33 4.66 -3.53
C LEU A 169 12.13 5.96 -3.48
N ILE A 170 13.40 5.92 -3.09
CA ILE A 170 14.29 7.11 -3.11
C ILE A 170 14.46 7.61 -4.54
N VAL A 171 14.65 6.71 -5.51
CA VAL A 171 14.75 7.08 -6.93
C VAL A 171 13.45 7.73 -7.41
N ALA A 172 12.32 7.07 -7.22
CA ALA A 172 11.02 7.58 -7.68
C ALA A 172 10.69 8.94 -7.06
N THR A 173 10.90 9.09 -5.75
CA THR A 173 10.65 10.34 -5.02
C THR A 173 11.63 11.44 -5.46
N GLY A 174 12.90 11.10 -5.58
CA GLY A 174 13.94 12.05 -6.04
C GLY A 174 13.68 12.57 -7.44
N GLU A 175 13.26 11.70 -8.37
CA GLU A 175 12.89 12.11 -9.74
C GLU A 175 11.64 12.99 -9.75
N PHE A 176 10.62 12.64 -8.97
CA PHE A 176 9.40 13.43 -8.85
C PHE A 176 9.71 14.86 -8.37
N PHE A 177 10.45 15.00 -7.26
CA PHE A 177 10.78 16.31 -6.71
C PHE A 177 11.72 17.11 -7.60
N ASN A 178 12.65 16.44 -8.29
CA ASN A 178 13.53 17.13 -9.25
C ASN A 178 12.76 17.66 -10.47
N LYS A 179 11.72 16.94 -10.93
CA LYS A 179 10.81 17.47 -11.98
C LYS A 179 9.92 18.59 -11.46
N ALA A 180 9.40 18.49 -10.24
CA ALA A 180 8.53 19.51 -9.65
C ALA A 180 9.29 20.80 -9.28
N PHE A 181 10.51 20.67 -8.80
CA PHE A 181 11.37 21.76 -8.34
C PHE A 181 12.78 21.60 -8.90
N PRO A 182 13.03 22.00 -10.17
CA PRO A 182 14.29 21.77 -10.88
C PRO A 182 15.51 22.51 -10.30
N GLN A 183 15.28 23.48 -9.39
CA GLN A 183 16.34 24.26 -8.75
C GLN A 183 17.24 23.40 -7.86
N VAL A 184 16.74 22.25 -7.39
CA VAL A 184 17.48 21.32 -6.54
C VAL A 184 17.82 20.07 -7.34
N SER A 185 19.08 19.64 -7.26
CA SER A 185 19.54 18.48 -8.04
C SER A 185 18.94 17.18 -7.54
N TYR A 186 18.73 16.21 -8.44
CA TYR A 186 18.31 14.86 -8.10
C TYR A 186 19.16 14.25 -6.96
N LYS A 187 20.48 14.41 -7.04
CA LYS A 187 21.39 13.88 -6.01
C LYS A 187 21.12 14.45 -4.62
N THR A 188 20.81 15.75 -4.55
CA THR A 188 20.46 16.39 -3.28
C THR A 188 19.17 15.78 -2.70
N TYR A 189 18.13 15.61 -3.52
CA TYR A 189 16.90 14.95 -3.08
C TYR A 189 17.14 13.52 -2.60
N ALA A 190 17.90 12.74 -3.35
CA ALA A 190 18.23 11.37 -2.97
C ALA A 190 18.97 11.30 -1.61
N ILE A 191 19.91 12.21 -1.37
CA ILE A 191 20.63 12.30 -0.08
C ILE A 191 19.66 12.69 1.04
N VAL A 192 18.87 13.75 0.86
CA VAL A 192 17.93 14.26 1.88
C VAL A 192 16.92 13.18 2.27
N PHE A 193 16.28 12.52 1.29
CA PHE A 193 15.31 11.44 1.58
C PHE A 193 15.97 10.22 2.22
N THR A 194 17.21 9.91 1.84
CA THR A 194 17.97 8.84 2.52
C THR A 194 18.23 9.17 3.99
N LEU A 195 18.64 10.40 4.29
CA LEU A 195 18.91 10.84 5.67
C LEU A 195 17.62 10.87 6.51
N ILE A 196 16.51 11.35 5.94
CA ILE A 196 15.20 11.32 6.61
C ILE A 196 14.78 9.88 6.88
N GLY A 197 14.85 9.00 5.88
CA GLY A 197 14.52 7.59 6.03
C GLY A 197 15.41 6.90 7.08
N PHE A 198 16.71 7.19 7.08
CA PHE A 198 17.63 6.67 8.08
C PHE A 198 17.28 7.14 9.50
N ALA A 199 16.96 8.42 9.67
CA ALA A 199 16.53 8.95 10.97
C ALA A 199 15.26 8.25 11.48
N ILE A 200 14.25 8.07 10.60
CA ILE A 200 13.01 7.37 10.92
C ILE A 200 13.27 5.90 11.24
N ALA A 201 14.14 5.23 10.50
CA ALA A 201 14.46 3.80 10.72
C ALA A 201 14.99 3.50 12.12
N ASN A 202 15.65 4.48 12.77
CA ASN A 202 16.14 4.33 14.13
C ASN A 202 15.05 4.35 15.23
N LEU A 203 13.80 4.68 14.87
CA LEU A 203 12.68 4.68 15.82
C LEU A 203 12.20 3.25 16.16
N GLY A 204 12.57 2.26 15.38
CA GLY A 204 12.09 0.89 15.50
C GLY A 204 10.70 0.67 14.86
N LEU A 205 10.41 -0.58 14.48
CA LEU A 205 9.26 -0.95 13.66
C LEU A 205 7.92 -0.51 14.29
N ASN A 206 7.69 -0.76 15.56
CA ASN A 206 6.42 -0.43 16.21
C ASN A 206 6.16 1.07 16.26
N ASN A 207 7.19 1.89 16.53
CA ASN A 207 7.06 3.34 16.50
C ASN A 207 6.84 3.86 15.09
N ILE A 208 7.52 3.30 14.10
CA ILE A 208 7.30 3.64 12.68
C ILE A 208 5.83 3.39 12.30
N ILE A 209 5.28 2.23 12.66
CA ILE A 209 3.87 1.90 12.41
C ILE A 209 2.96 2.91 13.13
N ALA A 210 3.20 3.17 14.43
CA ALA A 210 2.39 4.08 15.23
C ALA A 210 2.36 5.50 14.66
N PHE A 211 3.47 6.02 14.14
CA PHE A 211 3.53 7.34 13.49
C PHE A 211 2.98 7.33 12.07
N SER A 212 3.08 6.21 11.35
CA SER A 212 2.60 6.10 9.98
C SER A 212 1.08 6.01 9.91
N VAL A 213 0.43 5.30 10.83
CA VAL A 213 -1.03 5.07 10.80
C VAL A 213 -1.83 6.37 10.66
N PRO A 214 -1.65 7.43 11.46
CA PRO A 214 -2.41 8.67 11.29
C PRO A 214 -2.21 9.32 9.92
N VAL A 215 -0.98 9.26 9.37
CA VAL A 215 -0.67 9.78 8.04
C VAL A 215 -1.36 8.96 6.96
N LEU A 216 -1.38 7.64 7.10
CA LEU A 216 -2.05 6.72 6.17
C LEU A 216 -3.56 6.94 6.17
N LEU A 217 -4.16 7.14 7.33
CA LEU A 217 -5.60 7.44 7.46
C LEU A 217 -6.02 8.74 6.75
N ILE A 218 -5.08 9.64 6.48
CA ILE A 218 -5.31 10.84 5.66
C ILE A 218 -5.04 10.55 4.18
N LEU A 219 -3.91 9.93 3.86
CA LEU A 219 -3.44 9.76 2.48
C LEU A 219 -4.26 8.74 1.68
N TYR A 220 -4.68 7.62 2.29
CA TYR A 220 -5.41 6.58 1.58
C TYR A 220 -6.78 7.01 1.06
N PRO A 221 -7.66 7.69 1.86
CA PRO A 221 -8.90 8.25 1.35
C PRO A 221 -8.70 9.15 0.13
N ILE A 222 -7.69 10.01 0.18
CA ILE A 222 -7.36 10.94 -0.91
C ILE A 222 -6.89 10.15 -2.14
N THR A 223 -5.95 9.24 -1.97
CA THR A 223 -5.37 8.43 -3.06
C THR A 223 -6.43 7.59 -3.74
N ILE A 224 -7.25 6.86 -2.97
CA ILE A 224 -8.32 6.02 -3.51
C ILE A 224 -9.35 6.89 -4.26
N THR A 225 -9.71 8.04 -3.70
CA THR A 225 -10.63 8.97 -4.36
C THR A 225 -10.07 9.50 -5.67
N ILE A 226 -8.79 9.85 -5.74
CA ILE A 226 -8.13 10.27 -6.99
C ILE A 226 -8.16 9.14 -8.02
N VAL A 227 -7.86 7.91 -7.62
CA VAL A 227 -7.93 6.75 -8.52
C VAL A 227 -9.36 6.54 -9.03
N MET A 228 -10.36 6.63 -8.15
CA MET A 228 -11.78 6.55 -8.55
C MET A 228 -12.14 7.64 -9.56
N ILE A 229 -11.71 8.89 -9.35
CA ILE A 229 -11.93 10.03 -10.26
C ILE A 229 -11.27 9.77 -11.61
N VAL A 230 -10.01 9.32 -11.63
CA VAL A 230 -9.28 9.04 -12.88
C VAL A 230 -9.98 7.94 -13.69
N ILE A 231 -10.39 6.87 -13.01
CA ILE A 231 -11.13 5.78 -13.66
C ILE A 231 -12.48 6.27 -14.17
N ALA A 232 -13.26 6.99 -13.35
CA ALA A 232 -14.56 7.50 -13.74
C ALA A 232 -14.46 8.48 -14.92
N ASN A 233 -13.48 9.39 -14.92
CA ASN A 233 -13.28 10.37 -15.99
C ASN A 233 -12.92 9.74 -17.33
N LYS A 234 -12.44 8.50 -17.34
CA LYS A 234 -12.19 7.74 -18.58
C LYS A 234 -13.48 7.31 -19.28
N PHE A 235 -14.54 7.06 -18.51
CA PHE A 235 -15.84 6.62 -19.03
C PHE A 235 -16.81 7.78 -19.22
N VAL A 236 -16.77 8.76 -18.33
CA VAL A 236 -17.68 9.91 -18.32
C VAL A 236 -16.91 11.17 -17.97
N ALA A 237 -16.99 12.21 -18.80
CA ALA A 237 -16.29 13.47 -18.56
C ALA A 237 -16.76 14.12 -17.25
N LEU A 238 -15.89 14.19 -16.27
CA LEU A 238 -16.13 14.86 -14.97
C LEU A 238 -15.85 16.35 -15.08
N SER A 239 -16.46 17.16 -14.22
CA SER A 239 -16.19 18.60 -14.18
C SER A 239 -14.97 18.91 -13.30
N LYS A 240 -14.16 19.88 -13.73
CA LYS A 240 -13.00 20.34 -12.99
C LYS A 240 -13.36 20.83 -11.58
N PRO A 241 -14.34 21.73 -11.38
CA PRO A 241 -14.74 22.15 -10.04
C PRO A 241 -15.31 21.00 -9.21
N GLY A 242 -16.07 20.06 -9.82
CA GLY A 242 -16.58 18.90 -9.11
C GLY A 242 -15.49 17.99 -8.56
N VAL A 243 -14.45 17.73 -9.36
CA VAL A 243 -13.27 16.97 -8.92
C VAL A 243 -12.54 17.69 -7.77
N GLN A 244 -12.34 19.00 -7.89
CA GLN A 244 -11.71 19.79 -6.81
C GLN A 244 -12.52 19.72 -5.51
N ILE A 245 -13.83 19.88 -5.58
CA ILE A 245 -14.72 19.77 -4.42
C ILE A 245 -14.63 18.37 -3.81
N THR A 246 -14.68 17.33 -4.63
CA THR A 246 -14.59 15.94 -4.16
C THR A 246 -13.30 15.69 -3.35
N VAL A 247 -12.16 16.05 -3.92
CA VAL A 247 -10.86 15.86 -3.25
C VAL A 247 -10.80 16.70 -1.97
N THR A 248 -11.26 17.94 -2.00
CA THR A 248 -11.27 18.82 -0.83
C THR A 248 -12.14 18.26 0.30
N VAL A 249 -13.37 17.83 0.00
CA VAL A 249 -14.28 17.26 1.00
C VAL A 249 -13.71 15.99 1.62
N VAL A 250 -13.18 15.08 0.80
CA VAL A 250 -12.55 13.85 1.30
C VAL A 250 -11.35 14.16 2.18
N THR A 251 -10.51 15.11 1.76
CA THR A 251 -9.35 15.55 2.55
C THR A 251 -9.78 16.12 3.90
N LEU A 252 -10.81 16.96 3.93
CA LEU A 252 -11.35 17.51 5.17
C LEU A 252 -11.91 16.43 6.09
N ILE A 253 -12.69 15.48 5.56
CA ILE A 253 -13.22 14.35 6.34
C ILE A 253 -12.07 13.53 6.93
N ALA A 254 -11.06 13.20 6.14
CA ALA A 254 -9.91 12.43 6.59
C ALA A 254 -9.11 13.15 7.70
N LEU A 255 -8.83 14.43 7.51
CA LEU A 255 -8.15 15.28 8.49
C LEU A 255 -8.95 15.38 9.80
N LEU A 256 -10.26 15.69 9.71
CA LEU A 256 -11.12 15.81 10.88
C LEU A 256 -11.26 14.47 11.62
N SER A 257 -11.33 13.35 10.90
CA SER A 257 -11.36 12.01 11.50
C SER A 257 -10.11 11.72 12.32
N VAL A 258 -8.92 12.04 11.77
CA VAL A 258 -7.66 11.83 12.45
C VAL A 258 -7.50 12.78 13.63
N ILE A 259 -7.81 14.07 13.47
CA ILE A 259 -7.74 15.06 14.55
C ILE A 259 -8.72 14.68 15.67
N GLY A 260 -9.96 14.33 15.33
CA GLY A 260 -10.97 13.92 16.30
C GLY A 260 -10.55 12.70 17.12
N SER A 261 -9.96 11.68 16.47
CA SER A 261 -9.51 10.46 17.13
C SER A 261 -8.25 10.68 17.98
N GLN A 262 -7.24 11.38 17.45
CA GLN A 262 -5.97 11.61 18.13
C GLN A 262 -6.11 12.51 19.37
N PHE A 263 -6.90 13.58 19.25
CA PHE A 263 -7.13 14.53 20.35
C PHE A 263 -8.40 14.21 21.16
N LYS A 264 -9.07 13.08 20.89
CA LYS A 264 -10.29 12.63 21.57
C LYS A 264 -11.38 13.70 21.63
N LEU A 265 -11.56 14.46 20.55
CA LEU A 265 -12.52 15.56 20.47
C LEU A 265 -13.94 15.00 20.24
N ALA A 266 -14.74 14.91 21.32
CA ALA A 266 -16.07 14.28 21.29
C ALA A 266 -17.00 14.91 20.24
N GLY A 267 -16.99 16.25 20.07
CA GLY A 267 -17.81 16.93 19.07
C GLY A 267 -17.45 16.57 17.63
N LEU A 268 -16.14 16.50 17.29
CA LEU A 268 -15.70 16.08 15.97
C LEU A 268 -16.02 14.61 15.72
N ASN A 269 -15.77 13.74 16.70
CA ASN A 269 -16.09 12.34 16.57
C ASN A 269 -17.58 12.10 16.36
N ALA A 270 -18.46 12.88 17.02
CA ALA A 270 -19.91 12.80 16.81
C ALA A 270 -20.29 13.14 15.36
N ILE A 271 -19.69 14.19 14.78
CA ILE A 271 -19.92 14.58 13.39
C ILE A 271 -19.45 13.48 12.43
N ILE A 272 -18.25 12.94 12.64
CA ILE A 272 -17.70 11.88 11.79
C ILE A 272 -18.52 10.59 11.91
N ASN A 273 -18.95 10.24 13.12
CA ASN A 273 -19.76 9.05 13.37
C ASN A 273 -21.18 9.14 12.76
N PHE A 274 -21.66 10.34 12.45
CA PHE A 274 -22.92 10.54 11.73
C PHE A 274 -22.80 10.22 10.24
N LEU A 275 -21.58 10.24 9.66
CA LEU A 275 -21.37 9.91 8.26
C LEU A 275 -21.62 8.42 7.98
N PRO A 276 -22.24 8.10 6.83
CA PRO A 276 -22.41 6.71 6.43
C PRO A 276 -21.07 5.95 6.40
N LEU A 277 -21.12 4.67 6.76
CA LEU A 277 -19.95 3.76 6.83
C LEU A 277 -18.87 4.18 7.86
N SER A 278 -19.16 5.12 8.76
CA SER A 278 -18.23 5.45 9.85
C SER A 278 -17.93 4.25 10.74
N GLY A 279 -18.91 3.39 11.02
CA GLY A 279 -18.74 2.14 11.75
C GLY A 279 -17.84 1.11 11.04
N ALA A 280 -17.68 1.24 9.73
CA ALA A 280 -16.72 0.46 8.93
C ALA A 280 -15.39 1.20 8.71
N SER A 281 -15.17 2.31 9.41
CA SER A 281 -13.98 3.18 9.27
C SER A 281 -13.81 3.81 7.86
N LEU A 282 -14.93 3.97 7.15
CA LEU A 282 -14.98 4.52 5.79
C LEU A 282 -15.91 5.74 5.69
N PRO A 283 -15.85 6.74 6.59
CA PRO A 283 -16.76 7.90 6.58
C PRO A 283 -16.64 8.76 5.32
N TRP A 284 -15.53 8.67 4.62
CA TRP A 284 -15.20 9.44 3.42
C TRP A 284 -15.79 8.85 2.12
N LEU A 285 -16.09 7.54 2.10
CA LEU A 285 -16.40 6.81 0.85
C LEU A 285 -17.71 7.26 0.21
N ILE A 286 -18.79 7.33 0.97
CA ILE A 286 -20.10 7.79 0.44
C ILE A 286 -20.04 9.25 0.01
N PRO A 287 -19.50 10.21 0.78
CA PRO A 287 -19.25 11.56 0.29
C PRO A 287 -18.43 11.60 -1.00
N ALA A 288 -17.35 10.83 -1.11
CA ALA A 288 -16.57 10.77 -2.34
C ALA A 288 -17.41 10.37 -3.55
N ILE A 289 -18.20 9.31 -3.44
CA ILE A 289 -19.09 8.84 -4.52
C ILE A 289 -20.11 9.92 -4.88
N LEU A 290 -20.77 10.53 -3.89
CA LEU A 290 -21.79 11.56 -4.12
C LEU A 290 -21.22 12.80 -4.84
N PHE A 291 -20.03 13.27 -4.46
CA PHE A 291 -19.42 14.42 -5.12
C PHE A 291 -18.83 14.07 -6.49
N ILE A 292 -18.38 12.83 -6.71
CA ILE A 292 -18.04 12.35 -8.07
C ILE A 292 -19.28 12.36 -8.95
N LEU A 293 -20.43 11.87 -8.48
CA LEU A 293 -21.68 11.92 -9.22
C LEU A 293 -22.14 13.37 -9.46
N LEU A 294 -22.02 14.24 -8.49
CA LEU A 294 -22.31 15.68 -8.65
C LEU A 294 -21.45 16.32 -9.74
N SER A 295 -20.20 15.88 -9.89
CA SER A 295 -19.29 16.38 -10.92
C SER A 295 -19.76 16.05 -12.34
N LEU A 296 -20.70 15.10 -12.52
CA LEU A 296 -21.33 14.81 -13.82
C LEU A 296 -22.30 15.90 -14.26
N VAL A 297 -22.87 16.66 -13.34
CA VAL A 297 -23.87 17.68 -13.65
C VAL A 297 -23.23 19.07 -13.75
N LEU A 298 -22.13 19.30 -13.07
CA LEU A 298 -21.44 20.60 -13.06
C LEU A 298 -20.80 20.93 -14.43
N PRO A 299 -20.72 22.22 -14.79
CA PRO A 299 -20.07 22.69 -16.01
C PRO A 299 -18.55 22.51 -15.96
N ASP A 300 -17.86 22.92 -17.01
CA ASP A 300 -16.40 22.90 -17.15
C ASP A 300 -15.82 21.46 -17.06
N LYS A 301 -16.16 20.67 -18.07
CA LYS A 301 -15.74 19.27 -18.16
C LYS A 301 -14.25 19.13 -18.46
N ILE A 302 -13.60 18.20 -17.76
CA ILE A 302 -12.23 17.80 -18.05
C ILE A 302 -12.24 17.10 -19.41
N LYS A 303 -11.49 17.64 -20.37
CA LYS A 303 -11.28 16.95 -21.65
C LYS A 303 -10.52 15.66 -21.37
N SER A 304 -11.10 14.53 -21.77
CA SER A 304 -10.36 13.28 -21.82
C SER A 304 -9.23 13.45 -22.83
N GLU A 305 -7.98 13.51 -22.39
CA GLU A 305 -6.85 13.40 -23.30
C GLU A 305 -6.96 12.05 -24.01
N SER A 306 -7.08 12.08 -25.33
CA SER A 306 -6.96 10.88 -26.14
C SER A 306 -5.55 10.33 -25.92
N PHE A 307 -5.47 9.09 -25.43
CA PHE A 307 -4.20 8.39 -25.35
C PHE A 307 -3.64 8.25 -26.76
N GLU A 308 -2.70 9.09 -27.14
CA GLU A 308 -1.91 8.98 -28.36
C GLU A 308 -0.67 8.17 -28.02
N MET A 309 -0.48 7.05 -28.74
CA MET A 309 0.79 6.33 -28.73
C MET A 309 1.70 7.10 -29.67
N GLU A 310 2.70 7.80 -29.12
CA GLU A 310 3.83 8.32 -29.88
C GLU A 310 4.75 7.19 -30.38
#